data_fedd4f312f6e14b3219a3dc44778e866
#
_entry.id   fedd4f312f6e14b3219a3dc44778e866
#
_cell.length_a   1.000
_cell.length_b   1.000
_cell.length_c   1.000
_cell.angle_alpha   90.00
_cell.angle_beta   90.00
_cell.angle_gamma   90.00
#
_symmetry.space_group_name_H-M   'P 1'
#
loop_
_entity.id
_entity.type
_entity.pdbx_description
1 polymer ?
#
loop_
_entity_poly.entity_id
_entity_poly.type
_entity_poly.pdbx_seq_one_letter_code
_entity_poly.pdbx_strand_id
1 'polypeptide(L)'
;MENTNQFLGTERVGKLMRRYAVPCIISLLVGALYNIVDQIFIANASYLGSYGNAANTVVFPLTVVALAIAVMIGDGCCAFVSISLGKGEVGEARKSVGSAVVLSVASSLVLTALYLIFADAIISMFGGTVNEETFHYAQEYFFYISLGIPFYMFGQAMNPVIRADGNPRFAMTSTLAGAVLNIILDPIFIFECKWGMMGAAVATVLGQIVTAALA
;
A
#
# COMPACT_ATOMS: atom_id res chain seq x y z
N MET A 1 -3.21 -26.18 -15.49
CA MET A 1 -2.26 -25.52 -14.57
C MET A 1 -1.42 -26.56 -13.85
N GLU A 2 -0.89 -27.50 -14.63
CA GLU A 2 0.03 -28.54 -14.11
C GLU A 2 1.45 -27.97 -14.24
N ASN A 3 2.23 -28.16 -13.19
CA ASN A 3 3.70 -27.99 -13.17
C ASN A 3 4.33 -26.61 -12.90
N THR A 4 3.62 -25.52 -12.66
CA THR A 4 4.31 -24.22 -12.47
C THR A 4 5.09 -24.15 -11.14
N ASN A 5 4.69 -24.91 -10.12
CA ASN A 5 5.30 -24.86 -8.77
C ASN A 5 6.11 -26.11 -8.37
N GLN A 6 6.35 -27.06 -9.27
CA GLN A 6 7.16 -28.26 -8.97
C GLN A 6 8.60 -27.91 -8.54
N PHE A 7 9.14 -26.77 -8.96
CA PHE A 7 10.46 -26.31 -8.57
C PHE A 7 10.58 -26.07 -7.05
N LEU A 8 9.47 -25.78 -6.35
CA LEU A 8 9.47 -25.57 -4.90
C LEU A 8 9.86 -26.84 -4.11
N GLY A 9 9.55 -28.04 -4.66
CA GLY A 9 9.91 -29.32 -4.05
C GLY A 9 11.26 -29.88 -4.52
N THR A 10 11.84 -29.36 -5.60
CA THR A 10 13.00 -29.95 -6.26
C THR A 10 14.26 -29.09 -6.22
N GLU A 11 14.14 -27.77 -6.09
CA GLU A 11 15.28 -26.87 -6.05
C GLU A 11 15.94 -26.82 -4.66
N ARG A 12 17.24 -26.47 -4.63
CA ARG A 12 17.97 -26.27 -3.37
C ARG A 12 17.38 -25.10 -2.58
N VAL A 13 17.16 -25.29 -1.27
CA VAL A 13 16.56 -24.30 -0.36
C VAL A 13 17.22 -22.91 -0.47
N GLY A 14 18.56 -22.85 -0.52
CA GLY A 14 19.26 -21.55 -0.65
C GLY A 14 19.02 -20.82 -1.97
N LYS A 15 18.69 -21.54 -3.06
CA LYS A 15 18.30 -20.93 -4.36
C LYS A 15 16.88 -20.41 -4.28
N LEU A 16 15.96 -21.17 -3.66
CA LEU A 16 14.58 -20.75 -3.40
C LEU A 16 14.54 -19.52 -2.49
N MET A 17 15.28 -19.52 -1.38
CA MET A 17 15.37 -18.37 -0.49
C MET A 17 15.78 -17.09 -1.25
N ARG A 18 16.82 -17.15 -2.08
CA ARG A 18 17.23 -15.99 -2.89
C ARG A 18 16.15 -15.57 -3.89
N ARG A 19 15.47 -16.52 -4.51
CA ARG A 19 14.41 -16.25 -5.49
C ARG A 19 13.23 -15.50 -4.87
N TYR A 20 12.91 -15.74 -3.61
CA TYR A 20 11.82 -15.09 -2.88
C TYR A 20 12.29 -13.88 -2.07
N ALA A 21 13.39 -13.99 -1.33
CA ALA A 21 13.87 -12.93 -0.47
C ALA A 21 14.32 -11.68 -1.24
N VAL A 22 15.04 -11.83 -2.34
CA VAL A 22 15.55 -10.67 -3.10
C VAL A 22 14.41 -9.80 -3.64
N PRO A 23 13.38 -10.31 -4.35
CA PRO A 23 12.26 -9.47 -4.76
C PRO A 23 11.49 -8.85 -3.58
N CYS A 24 11.37 -9.58 -2.47
CA CYS A 24 10.70 -9.07 -1.28
C CYS A 24 11.46 -7.88 -0.67
N ILE A 25 12.78 -8.01 -0.49
CA ILE A 25 13.63 -6.94 0.02
C ILE A 25 13.59 -5.72 -0.90
N ILE A 26 13.67 -5.92 -2.21
CA ILE A 26 13.57 -4.81 -3.18
C ILE A 26 12.22 -4.10 -3.05
N SER A 27 11.10 -4.84 -2.97
CA SER A 27 9.77 -4.24 -2.80
C SER A 27 9.68 -3.39 -1.52
N LEU A 28 10.21 -3.89 -0.40
CA LEU A 28 10.20 -3.18 0.88
C LEU A 28 11.10 -1.93 0.83
N LEU A 29 12.30 -2.03 0.25
CA LEU A 29 13.20 -0.89 0.09
C LEU A 29 12.60 0.20 -0.81
N VAL A 30 12.00 -0.19 -1.92
CA VAL A 30 11.33 0.76 -2.82
C VAL A 30 10.13 1.40 -2.13
N GLY A 31 9.34 0.62 -1.37
CA GLY A 31 8.24 1.15 -0.57
C GLY A 31 8.70 2.16 0.49
N ALA A 32 9.85 1.94 1.13
CA ALA A 32 10.43 2.91 2.06
C ALA A 32 10.97 4.15 1.34
N LEU A 33 11.66 3.96 0.22
CA LEU A 33 12.28 5.03 -0.54
C LEU A 33 11.24 5.99 -1.14
N TYR A 34 10.14 5.49 -1.73
CA TYR A 34 9.14 6.38 -2.29
C TYR A 34 8.49 7.26 -1.22
N ASN A 35 8.23 6.72 -0.02
CA ASN A 35 7.71 7.54 1.09
C ASN A 35 8.67 8.66 1.50
N ILE A 36 9.99 8.39 1.48
CA ILE A 36 11.02 9.41 1.77
C ILE A 36 11.05 10.46 0.66
N VAL A 37 10.97 10.04 -0.59
CA VAL A 37 10.99 10.93 -1.76
C VAL A 37 9.77 11.84 -1.77
N ASP A 38 8.57 11.30 -1.49
CA ASP A 38 7.33 12.08 -1.35
C ASP A 38 7.46 13.17 -0.26
N GLN A 39 8.00 12.81 0.92
CA GLN A 39 8.25 13.78 1.99
C GLN A 39 9.27 14.86 1.57
N ILE A 40 10.29 14.50 0.78
CA ILE A 40 11.27 15.45 0.26
C ILE A 40 10.60 16.43 -0.72
N PHE A 41 9.71 15.97 -1.59
CA PHE A 41 8.97 16.85 -2.51
C PHE A 41 8.05 17.80 -1.74
N ILE A 42 7.28 17.31 -0.77
CA ILE A 42 6.44 18.16 0.09
C ILE A 42 7.29 19.21 0.83
N ALA A 43 8.44 18.80 1.41
CA ALA A 43 9.33 19.70 2.15
C ALA A 43 9.94 20.82 1.27
N ASN A 44 10.20 20.53 0.00
CA ASN A 44 10.78 21.47 -0.94
C ASN A 44 9.74 22.38 -1.65
N ALA A 45 8.45 22.14 -1.45
CA ALA A 45 7.39 22.99 -1.94
C ALA A 45 7.28 24.26 -1.06
N SER A 46 7.95 25.33 -1.47
CA SER A 46 8.09 26.58 -0.68
C SER A 46 6.76 27.19 -0.22
N TYR A 47 5.68 26.93 -0.93
CA TYR A 47 4.32 27.43 -0.62
C TYR A 47 3.58 26.55 0.42
N LEU A 48 4.04 25.31 0.69
CA LEU A 48 3.51 24.44 1.75
C LEU A 48 4.26 24.66 3.08
N GLY A 49 5.50 25.12 3.02
CA GLY A 49 6.35 25.33 4.19
C GLY A 49 6.54 24.06 5.03
N SER A 50 6.72 24.24 6.34
CA SER A 50 6.82 23.11 7.30
C SER A 50 5.46 22.44 7.59
N TYR A 51 4.35 23.11 7.25
CA TYR A 51 3.01 22.65 7.57
C TYR A 51 2.59 21.43 6.74
N GLY A 52 3.05 21.32 5.48
CA GLY A 52 2.81 20.15 4.64
C GLY A 52 3.38 18.87 5.24
N ASN A 53 4.63 18.89 5.69
CA ASN A 53 5.23 17.73 6.35
C ASN A 53 4.59 17.43 7.71
N ALA A 54 4.18 18.44 8.46
CA ALA A 54 3.44 18.25 9.70
C ALA A 54 2.09 17.56 9.43
N ALA A 55 1.36 17.98 8.39
CA ALA A 55 0.11 17.35 7.97
C ALA A 55 0.30 15.88 7.56
N ASN A 56 1.32 15.57 6.75
CA ASN A 56 1.66 14.18 6.40
C ASN A 56 1.95 13.34 7.65
N THR A 57 2.70 13.89 8.62
CA THR A 57 3.02 13.20 9.88
C THR A 57 1.77 12.89 10.71
N VAL A 58 0.79 13.79 10.75
CA VAL A 58 -0.49 13.59 11.44
C VAL A 58 -1.31 12.46 10.79
N VAL A 59 -1.28 12.35 9.46
CA VAL A 59 -2.04 11.35 8.69
C VAL A 59 -1.34 9.98 8.67
N PHE A 60 -0.02 9.92 8.79
CA PHE A 60 0.76 8.69 8.70
C PHE A 60 0.27 7.54 9.61
N PRO A 61 -0.05 7.73 10.91
CA PRO A 61 -0.56 6.65 11.75
C PRO A 61 -1.82 5.98 11.21
N LEU A 62 -2.65 6.71 10.49
CA LEU A 62 -3.90 6.22 9.92
C LEU A 62 -3.66 5.27 8.73
N THR A 63 -2.63 5.58 7.93
CA THR A 63 -2.19 4.67 6.86
C THR A 63 -1.58 3.39 7.44
N VAL A 64 -0.92 3.47 8.61
CA VAL A 64 -0.40 2.29 9.32
C VAL A 64 -1.52 1.39 9.83
N VAL A 65 -2.64 1.94 10.30
CA VAL A 65 -3.83 1.14 10.69
C VAL A 65 -4.38 0.38 9.47
N ALA A 66 -4.52 1.05 8.32
CA ALA A 66 -4.95 0.40 7.08
C ALA A 66 -3.98 -0.70 6.65
N LEU A 67 -2.66 -0.44 6.75
CA LEU A 67 -1.61 -1.42 6.48
C LEU A 67 -1.73 -2.64 7.39
N ALA A 68 -1.92 -2.45 8.69
CA ALA A 68 -2.01 -3.54 9.66
C ALA A 68 -3.17 -4.49 9.33
N ILE A 69 -4.35 -3.96 8.98
CA ILE A 69 -5.51 -4.76 8.56
C ILE A 69 -5.21 -5.50 7.26
N ALA A 70 -4.63 -4.83 6.26
CA ALA A 70 -4.30 -5.43 4.97
C ALA A 70 -3.28 -6.57 5.11
N VAL A 71 -2.22 -6.37 5.90
CA VAL A 71 -1.18 -7.37 6.16
C VAL A 71 -1.76 -8.56 6.93
N MET A 72 -2.61 -8.33 7.92
CA MET A 72 -3.29 -9.40 8.66
C MET A 72 -4.08 -10.32 7.71
N ILE A 73 -4.84 -9.75 6.78
CA ILE A 73 -5.61 -10.50 5.78
C ILE A 73 -4.68 -11.20 4.80
N GLY A 74 -3.71 -10.47 4.24
CA GLY A 74 -2.82 -10.95 3.20
C GLY A 74 -1.88 -12.06 3.67
N ASP A 75 -1.19 -11.86 4.79
CA ASP A 75 -0.25 -12.84 5.34
C ASP A 75 -0.99 -14.07 5.89
N GLY A 76 -2.16 -13.87 6.50
CA GLY A 76 -3.02 -14.99 6.91
C GLY A 76 -3.45 -15.85 5.73
N CYS A 77 -3.89 -15.22 4.64
CA CYS A 77 -4.23 -15.92 3.40
C CYS A 77 -3.01 -16.61 2.77
N CYS A 78 -1.87 -15.90 2.70
CA CYS A 78 -0.60 -16.42 2.16
C CYS A 78 -0.15 -17.70 2.89
N ALA A 79 -0.21 -17.71 4.21
CA ALA A 79 0.14 -18.88 5.02
C ALA A 79 -0.79 -20.07 4.71
N PHE A 80 -2.10 -19.85 4.68
CA PHE A 80 -3.08 -20.89 4.39
C PHE A 80 -2.95 -21.42 2.95
N VAL A 81 -2.80 -20.54 1.97
CA VAL A 81 -2.59 -20.91 0.55
C VAL A 81 -1.34 -21.75 0.40
N SER A 82 -0.23 -21.35 1.03
CA SER A 82 1.04 -22.10 0.97
C SER A 82 0.90 -23.51 1.53
N ILE A 83 0.20 -23.69 2.65
CA ILE A 83 -0.06 -24.99 3.27
C ILE A 83 -0.98 -25.84 2.37
N SER A 84 -2.08 -25.27 1.87
CA SER A 84 -3.04 -25.97 1.03
C SER A 84 -2.43 -26.44 -0.30
N LEU A 85 -1.62 -25.58 -0.93
CA LEU A 85 -0.88 -25.95 -2.14
C LEU A 85 0.14 -27.07 -1.87
N GLY A 86 0.83 -27.03 -0.71
CA GLY A 86 1.74 -28.08 -0.29
C GLY A 86 1.07 -29.44 -0.06
N LYS A 87 -0.20 -29.44 0.33
CA LYS A 87 -1.04 -30.65 0.47
C LYS A 87 -1.69 -31.09 -0.84
N GLY A 88 -1.63 -30.30 -1.90
CA GLY A 88 -2.34 -30.52 -3.16
C GLY A 88 -3.82 -30.10 -3.14
N GLU A 89 -4.27 -29.40 -2.10
CA GLU A 89 -5.65 -28.95 -1.90
C GLU A 89 -5.91 -27.62 -2.63
N VAL A 90 -5.76 -27.59 -3.96
CA VAL A 90 -5.88 -26.38 -4.78
C VAL A 90 -7.24 -25.70 -4.63
N GLY A 91 -8.32 -26.49 -4.43
CA GLY A 91 -9.67 -25.96 -4.22
C GLY A 91 -9.79 -25.08 -2.96
N GLU A 92 -9.18 -25.51 -1.86
CA GLU A 92 -9.18 -24.75 -0.60
C GLU A 92 -8.31 -23.50 -0.70
N ALA A 93 -7.16 -23.60 -1.37
CA ALA A 93 -6.33 -22.41 -1.66
C ALA A 93 -7.13 -21.34 -2.43
N ARG A 94 -7.86 -21.70 -3.48
CA ARG A 94 -8.70 -20.76 -4.25
C ARG A 94 -9.80 -20.13 -3.41
N LYS A 95 -10.50 -20.90 -2.57
CA LYS A 95 -11.54 -20.37 -1.68
C LYS A 95 -10.95 -19.35 -0.69
N SER A 96 -9.77 -19.63 -0.14
CA SER A 96 -9.08 -18.73 0.77
C SER A 96 -8.74 -17.40 0.09
N VAL A 97 -8.22 -17.43 -1.15
CA VAL A 97 -7.95 -16.21 -1.92
C VAL A 97 -9.23 -15.42 -2.15
N GLY A 98 -10.32 -16.09 -2.57
CA GLY A 98 -11.62 -15.43 -2.73
C GLY A 98 -12.13 -14.76 -1.44
N SER A 99 -11.96 -15.43 -0.30
CA SER A 99 -12.32 -14.87 1.00
C SER A 99 -11.44 -13.68 1.37
N ALA A 100 -10.15 -13.72 1.09
CA ALA A 100 -9.23 -12.61 1.35
C ALA A 100 -9.56 -11.38 0.49
N VAL A 101 -9.94 -11.57 -0.78
CA VAL A 101 -10.43 -10.49 -1.66
C VAL A 101 -11.67 -9.83 -1.06
N VAL A 102 -12.69 -10.63 -0.70
CA VAL A 102 -13.92 -10.08 -0.11
C VAL A 102 -13.64 -9.36 1.21
N LEU A 103 -12.83 -9.96 2.09
CA LEU A 103 -12.47 -9.35 3.37
C LEU A 103 -11.68 -8.06 3.20
N SER A 104 -10.72 -8.00 2.29
CA SER A 104 -9.92 -6.79 2.06
C SER A 104 -10.78 -5.66 1.50
N VAL A 105 -11.68 -5.96 0.55
CA VAL A 105 -12.60 -4.96 -0.01
C VAL A 105 -13.60 -4.50 1.05
N ALA A 106 -14.24 -5.41 1.77
CA ALA A 106 -15.22 -5.06 2.79
C ALA A 106 -14.61 -4.23 3.93
N SER A 107 -13.46 -4.67 4.48
CA SER A 107 -12.78 -3.96 5.56
C SER A 107 -12.26 -2.60 5.11
N SER A 108 -11.76 -2.47 3.88
CA SER A 108 -11.28 -1.19 3.34
C SER A 108 -12.42 -0.19 3.14
N LEU A 109 -13.58 -0.64 2.64
CA LEU A 109 -14.76 0.24 2.50
C LEU A 109 -15.28 0.71 3.86
N VAL A 110 -15.33 -0.19 4.85
CA VAL A 110 -15.71 0.18 6.23
C VAL A 110 -14.72 1.19 6.81
N LEU A 111 -13.41 0.94 6.65
CA LEU A 111 -12.38 1.83 7.16
C LEU A 111 -12.44 3.21 6.47
N THR A 112 -12.61 3.24 5.14
CA THR A 112 -12.79 4.49 4.39
C THR A 112 -14.01 5.27 4.88
N ALA A 113 -15.15 4.61 5.09
CA ALA A 113 -16.35 5.26 5.62
C ALA A 113 -16.11 5.84 7.03
N LEU A 114 -15.44 5.09 7.91
CA LEU A 114 -15.07 5.57 9.25
C LEU A 114 -14.12 6.77 9.17
N TYR A 115 -13.13 6.74 8.29
CA TYR A 115 -12.19 7.83 8.11
C TYR A 115 -12.87 9.10 7.60
N LEU A 116 -13.78 8.99 6.63
CA LEU A 116 -14.51 10.14 6.11
C LEU A 116 -15.51 10.72 7.11
N ILE A 117 -16.18 9.88 7.90
CA ILE A 117 -17.17 10.33 8.90
C ILE A 117 -16.48 10.99 10.10
N PHE A 118 -15.36 10.46 10.56
CA PHE A 118 -14.68 10.91 11.77
C PHE A 118 -13.36 11.67 11.48
N ALA A 119 -13.18 12.19 10.25
CA ALA A 119 -11.93 12.80 9.80
C ALA A 119 -11.40 13.86 10.79
N ASP A 120 -12.22 14.84 11.17
CA ASP A 120 -11.82 15.94 12.05
C ASP A 120 -11.45 15.46 13.46
N ALA A 121 -12.22 14.53 14.01
CA ALA A 121 -11.95 13.95 15.32
C ALA A 121 -10.63 13.18 15.32
N ILE A 122 -10.39 12.40 14.26
CA ILE A 122 -9.18 11.61 14.09
C ILE A 122 -7.96 12.52 13.94
N ILE A 123 -8.00 13.48 13.04
CA ILE A 123 -6.90 14.43 12.80
C ILE A 123 -6.57 15.20 14.08
N SER A 124 -7.61 15.64 14.82
CA SER A 124 -7.45 16.33 16.11
C SER A 124 -6.77 15.44 17.15
N MET A 125 -7.12 14.16 17.20
CA MET A 125 -6.51 13.18 18.14
C MET A 125 -5.03 12.95 17.88
N PHE A 126 -4.59 13.02 16.62
CA PHE A 126 -3.19 12.83 16.22
C PHE A 126 -2.39 14.15 16.15
N GLY A 127 -2.91 15.23 16.72
CA GLY A 127 -2.17 16.48 16.87
C GLY A 127 -2.32 17.46 15.72
N GLY A 128 -3.29 17.28 14.82
CA GLY A 128 -3.54 18.21 13.71
C GLY A 128 -3.95 19.61 14.14
N THR A 129 -4.40 19.79 15.38
CA THR A 129 -4.88 21.08 15.92
C THR A 129 -3.77 22.01 16.45
N VAL A 130 -2.48 21.70 16.22
CA VAL A 130 -1.35 22.54 16.64
C VAL A 130 -1.43 23.94 16.03
N ASN A 131 -1.87 24.03 14.77
CA ASN A 131 -2.19 25.29 14.07
C ASN A 131 -3.22 25.05 12.97
N GLU A 132 -3.90 26.12 12.54
CA GLU A 132 -4.97 26.06 11.54
C GLU A 132 -4.49 25.58 10.16
N GLU A 133 -3.28 25.96 9.76
CA GLU A 133 -2.71 25.59 8.47
C GLU A 133 -2.37 24.09 8.41
N THR A 134 -1.75 23.54 9.47
CA THR A 134 -1.52 22.08 9.55
C THR A 134 -2.83 21.30 9.54
N PHE A 135 -3.85 21.79 10.24
CA PHE A 135 -5.16 21.14 10.27
C PHE A 135 -5.80 21.13 8.87
N HIS A 136 -5.80 22.27 8.19
CA HIS A 136 -6.35 22.40 6.83
C HIS A 136 -5.62 21.46 5.84
N TYR A 137 -4.29 21.48 5.82
CA TYR A 137 -3.51 20.58 4.95
C TYR A 137 -3.68 19.10 5.32
N ALA A 138 -3.83 18.78 6.61
CA ALA A 138 -4.10 17.42 7.06
C ALA A 138 -5.48 16.95 6.62
N GLN A 139 -6.52 17.79 6.70
CA GLN A 139 -7.86 17.47 6.20
C GLN A 139 -7.85 17.20 4.70
N GLU A 140 -7.22 18.11 3.93
CA GLU A 140 -7.13 17.97 2.47
C GLU A 140 -6.41 16.65 2.10
N TYR A 141 -5.23 16.43 2.65
CA TYR A 141 -4.45 15.22 2.39
C TYR A 141 -5.18 13.95 2.81
N PHE A 142 -5.76 13.95 4.02
CA PHE A 142 -6.47 12.80 4.57
C PHE A 142 -7.71 12.42 3.78
N PHE A 143 -8.45 13.40 3.28
CA PHE A 143 -9.62 13.15 2.43
C PHE A 143 -9.25 12.34 1.18
N TYR A 144 -8.26 12.80 0.42
CA TYR A 144 -7.84 12.09 -0.80
C TYR A 144 -7.18 10.75 -0.52
N ILE A 145 -6.32 10.66 0.51
CA ILE A 145 -5.73 9.39 0.94
C ILE A 145 -6.81 8.38 1.36
N SER A 146 -7.85 8.83 2.08
CA SER A 146 -8.96 7.96 2.50
C SER A 146 -9.70 7.35 1.32
N LEU A 147 -9.86 8.08 0.22
CA LEU A 147 -10.43 7.54 -1.02
C LEU A 147 -9.52 6.48 -1.67
N GLY A 148 -8.22 6.57 -1.44
CA GLY A 148 -7.22 5.59 -1.90
C GLY A 148 -7.14 4.32 -1.06
N ILE A 149 -7.62 4.32 0.19
CA ILE A 149 -7.52 3.18 1.13
C ILE A 149 -7.98 1.85 0.53
N PRO A 150 -9.09 1.74 -0.22
CA PRO A 150 -9.50 0.47 -0.81
C PRO A 150 -8.45 -0.13 -1.76
N PHE A 151 -7.84 0.69 -2.60
CA PHE A 151 -6.80 0.26 -3.53
C PHE A 151 -5.51 -0.08 -2.79
N TYR A 152 -5.14 0.74 -1.81
CA TYR A 152 -3.98 0.50 -0.97
C TYR A 152 -4.08 -0.84 -0.22
N MET A 153 -5.17 -1.06 0.51
CA MET A 153 -5.38 -2.29 1.28
C MET A 153 -5.46 -3.52 0.38
N PHE A 154 -6.12 -3.42 -0.76
CA PHE A 154 -6.18 -4.52 -1.73
C PHE A 154 -4.80 -4.90 -2.25
N GLY A 155 -4.01 -3.92 -2.71
CA GLY A 155 -2.65 -4.16 -3.21
C GLY A 155 -1.74 -4.78 -2.13
N GLN A 156 -1.82 -4.27 -0.88
CA GLN A 156 -1.03 -4.79 0.24
C GLN A 156 -1.45 -6.21 0.64
N ALA A 157 -2.75 -6.51 0.64
CA ALA A 157 -3.26 -7.84 0.97
C ALA A 157 -2.94 -8.88 -0.12
N MET A 158 -3.02 -8.51 -1.39
CA MET A 158 -2.78 -9.45 -2.50
C MET A 158 -1.29 -9.71 -2.76
N ASN A 159 -0.40 -8.80 -2.44
CA ASN A 159 1.03 -8.94 -2.69
C ASN A 159 1.65 -10.21 -2.07
N PRO A 160 1.44 -10.57 -0.77
CA PRO A 160 1.91 -11.84 -0.21
C PRO A 160 1.23 -13.06 -0.84
N VAL A 161 -0.04 -12.96 -1.26
CA VAL A 161 -0.77 -14.05 -1.91
C VAL A 161 -0.15 -14.39 -3.28
N ILE A 162 0.20 -13.37 -4.07
CA ILE A 162 0.90 -13.55 -5.36
C ILE A 162 2.26 -14.24 -5.14
N ARG A 163 2.96 -13.91 -4.06
CA ARG A 163 4.22 -14.59 -3.70
C ARG A 163 3.99 -16.06 -3.35
N ALA A 164 2.91 -16.37 -2.62
CA ALA A 164 2.53 -17.74 -2.28
C ALA A 164 2.22 -18.58 -3.52
N ASP A 165 1.63 -17.97 -4.56
CA ASP A 165 1.38 -18.62 -5.85
C ASP A 165 2.65 -18.84 -6.71
N GLY A 166 3.82 -18.53 -6.17
CA GLY A 166 5.12 -18.82 -6.81
C GLY A 166 5.67 -17.71 -7.69
N ASN A 167 5.05 -16.53 -7.71
CA ASN A 167 5.48 -15.42 -8.58
C ASN A 167 5.95 -14.15 -7.83
N PRO A 168 7.01 -14.24 -7.00
CA PRO A 168 7.50 -13.11 -6.21
C PRO A 168 8.02 -11.94 -7.08
N ARG A 169 8.45 -12.22 -8.31
CA ARG A 169 8.89 -11.17 -9.24
C ARG A 169 7.73 -10.31 -9.72
N PHE A 170 6.57 -10.93 -9.95
CA PHE A 170 5.37 -10.19 -10.35
C PHE A 170 4.88 -9.29 -9.21
N ALA A 171 4.84 -9.82 -7.98
CA ALA A 171 4.52 -9.01 -6.80
C ALA A 171 5.47 -7.81 -6.63
N MET A 172 6.77 -7.99 -6.89
CA MET A 172 7.75 -6.91 -6.89
C MET A 172 7.47 -5.88 -8.00
N THR A 173 7.20 -6.33 -9.23
CA THR A 173 6.98 -5.42 -10.36
C THR A 173 5.70 -4.60 -10.21
N SER A 174 4.64 -5.14 -9.62
CA SER A 174 3.41 -4.38 -9.33
C SER A 174 3.68 -3.25 -8.32
N THR A 175 4.42 -3.52 -7.25
CA THR A 175 4.84 -2.50 -6.28
C THR A 175 5.74 -1.44 -6.90
N LEU A 176 6.72 -1.87 -7.70
CA LEU A 176 7.63 -0.96 -8.42
C LEU A 176 6.89 -0.03 -9.39
N ALA A 177 5.94 -0.56 -10.16
CA ALA A 177 5.16 0.23 -11.12
C ALA A 177 4.38 1.36 -10.40
N GLY A 178 3.74 1.06 -9.28
CA GLY A 178 3.04 2.07 -8.48
C GLY A 178 3.98 3.12 -7.89
N ALA A 179 5.13 2.68 -7.34
CA ALA A 179 6.11 3.58 -6.75
C ALA A 179 6.76 4.51 -7.79
N VAL A 180 7.13 3.97 -8.96
CA VAL A 180 7.70 4.78 -10.05
C VAL A 180 6.68 5.80 -10.56
N LEU A 181 5.42 5.40 -10.72
CA LEU A 181 4.37 6.33 -11.15
C LEU A 181 4.19 7.46 -10.11
N ASN A 182 4.14 7.15 -8.82
CA ASN A 182 4.06 8.14 -7.76
C ASN A 182 5.24 9.14 -7.84
N ILE A 183 6.49 8.65 -7.87
CA ILE A 183 7.69 9.49 -7.94
C ILE A 183 7.68 10.44 -9.18
N ILE A 184 7.08 10.01 -10.28
CA ILE A 184 6.96 10.85 -11.49
C ILE A 184 5.84 11.87 -11.34
N LEU A 185 4.70 11.49 -10.75
CA LEU A 185 3.54 12.36 -10.63
C LEU A 185 3.66 13.39 -9.51
N ASP A 186 4.35 13.07 -8.41
CA ASP A 186 4.55 13.99 -7.29
C ASP A 186 5.11 15.36 -7.72
N PRO A 187 6.27 15.44 -8.42
CA PRO A 187 6.79 16.74 -8.82
C PRO A 187 5.87 17.47 -9.80
N ILE A 188 5.16 16.76 -10.67
CA ILE A 188 4.22 17.37 -11.62
C ILE A 188 3.05 18.01 -10.86
N PHE A 189 2.42 17.29 -9.93
CA PHE A 189 1.25 17.80 -9.23
C PHE A 189 1.62 18.83 -8.16
N ILE A 190 2.77 18.64 -7.48
CA ILE A 190 3.21 19.56 -6.43
C ILE A 190 3.80 20.84 -7.03
N PHE A 191 4.73 20.76 -7.99
CA PHE A 191 5.47 21.94 -8.44
C PHE A 191 4.87 22.60 -9.67
N GLU A 192 4.46 21.83 -10.69
CA GLU A 192 3.90 22.39 -11.94
C GLU A 192 2.43 22.76 -11.78
N CYS A 193 1.59 21.83 -11.30
CA CYS A 193 0.16 22.08 -11.10
C CYS A 193 -0.15 22.90 -9.84
N LYS A 194 0.78 22.93 -8.87
CA LYS A 194 0.63 23.61 -7.56
C LYS A 194 -0.60 23.16 -6.78
N TRP A 195 -0.92 21.87 -6.87
CA TRP A 195 -2.07 21.29 -6.17
C TRP A 195 -1.83 21.02 -4.67
N GLY A 196 -0.65 21.35 -4.15
CA GLY A 196 -0.35 21.24 -2.73
C GLY A 196 -0.45 19.82 -2.19
N MET A 197 -1.06 19.71 -1.01
CA MET A 197 -1.26 18.42 -0.34
C MET A 197 -2.21 17.51 -1.11
N MET A 198 -3.20 18.07 -1.80
CA MET A 198 -4.05 17.32 -2.74
C MET A 198 -3.21 16.64 -3.82
N GLY A 199 -2.24 17.35 -4.40
CA GLY A 199 -1.38 16.81 -5.46
C GLY A 199 -0.58 15.60 -4.99
N ALA A 200 0.08 15.67 -3.84
CA ALA A 200 0.80 14.57 -3.22
C ALA A 200 -0.13 13.35 -2.94
N ALA A 201 -1.32 13.62 -2.38
CA ALA A 201 -2.30 12.56 -2.11
C ALA A 201 -2.78 11.88 -3.40
N VAL A 202 -3.12 12.64 -4.43
CA VAL A 202 -3.59 12.11 -5.72
C VAL A 202 -2.51 11.28 -6.41
N ALA A 203 -1.26 11.74 -6.43
CA ALA A 203 -0.15 10.98 -6.99
C ALA A 203 0.04 9.64 -6.26
N THR A 204 -0.04 9.65 -4.93
CA THR A 204 0.03 8.44 -4.11
C THR A 204 -1.13 7.49 -4.42
N VAL A 205 -2.36 7.99 -4.49
CA VAL A 205 -3.55 7.18 -4.80
C VAL A 205 -3.46 6.57 -6.20
N LEU A 206 -3.00 7.31 -7.20
CA LEU A 206 -2.81 6.78 -8.55
C LEU A 206 -1.77 5.65 -8.58
N GLY A 207 -0.67 5.80 -7.84
CA GLY A 207 0.32 4.70 -7.66
C GLY A 207 -0.30 3.46 -6.99
N GLN A 208 -1.15 3.65 -5.98
CA GLN A 208 -1.88 2.57 -5.31
C GLN A 208 -2.89 1.88 -6.24
N ILE A 209 -3.60 2.63 -7.07
CA ILE A 209 -4.54 2.09 -8.08
C ILE A 209 -3.78 1.21 -9.08
N VAL A 210 -2.63 1.65 -9.58
CA VAL A 210 -1.81 0.84 -10.50
C VAL A 210 -1.31 -0.43 -9.81
N THR A 211 -0.82 -0.33 -8.59
CA THR A 211 -0.41 -1.51 -7.81
C THR A 211 -1.56 -2.49 -7.60
N ALA A 212 -2.74 -2.00 -7.23
CA ALA A 212 -3.93 -2.82 -7.03
C ALA A 212 -4.46 -3.46 -8.32
N ALA A 213 -4.40 -2.72 -9.43
CA ALA A 213 -4.85 -3.23 -10.74
C ALA A 213 -3.93 -4.33 -11.31
N LEU A 214 -2.66 -4.32 -10.91
CA LEU A 214 -1.69 -5.35 -11.27
C LEU A 214 -1.68 -6.54 -10.29
N ALA A 215 -2.26 -6.40 -9.10
CA ALA A 215 -2.29 -7.43 -8.07
C ALA A 215 -3.52 -8.34 -8.23
#